data_6f37e7dbe57b34b5b9694f373f4942a1
#
_entry.id   6f37e7dbe57b34b5b9694f373f4942a1
#
_cell.length_a   1.000
_cell.length_b   1.000
_cell.length_c   1.000
_cell.angle_alpha   90.00
_cell.angle_beta   90.00
_cell.angle_gamma   90.00
#
_symmetry.space_group_name_H-M   'P 1'
#
loop_
_entity.id
_entity.type
_entity.pdbx_description
1 polymer ?
#
loop_
_entity_poly.entity_id
_entity_poly.type
_entity_poly.pdbx_seq_one_letter_code
_entity_poly.pdbx_strand_id
1 'polypeptide(L)'
;QAVVLNITDAQADYAESIAKALQKQGLRVSLDLRNEKITYKIREHSLQKVPYLLVVGDKERAAGAVAVRARGNQDLGVMALEAFSQKIAAELAPVRSE
;
A
#
# COMPACT_ATOMS: atom_id res chain seq x y z
N GLN A 1 6.82 -5.36 -3.65
CA GLN A 1 6.84 -5.40 -2.19
C GLN A 1 5.57 -4.86 -1.58
N ALA A 2 4.87 -4.06 -2.33
CA ALA A 2 3.59 -3.55 -1.90
C ALA A 2 2.69 -3.36 -3.10
N VAL A 3 1.38 -3.43 -2.87
CA VAL A 3 0.40 -3.16 -3.91
C VAL A 3 -0.57 -2.13 -3.35
N VAL A 4 -0.84 -1.09 -4.13
CA VAL A 4 -1.80 -0.06 -3.75
C VAL A 4 -3.14 -0.42 -4.38
N LEU A 5 -4.17 -0.48 -3.55
CA LEU A 5 -5.52 -0.87 -3.97
C LEU A 5 -6.47 0.29 -3.71
N ASN A 6 -7.25 0.67 -4.71
CA ASN A 6 -8.32 1.65 -4.51
C ASN A 6 -9.62 0.91 -4.23
N ILE A 7 -10.50 1.54 -3.46
CA ILE A 7 -11.80 0.95 -3.16
C ILE A 7 -12.78 1.25 -4.29
N THR A 8 -12.76 2.48 -4.79
CA THR A 8 -13.58 2.87 -5.94
C THR A 8 -12.73 3.68 -6.91
N ASP A 9 -13.27 3.95 -8.09
CA ASP A 9 -12.56 4.74 -9.09
C ASP A 9 -12.23 6.15 -8.60
N ALA A 10 -12.97 6.65 -7.62
CA ALA A 10 -12.75 7.99 -7.10
C ALA A 10 -11.35 8.16 -6.50
N GLN A 11 -10.74 7.07 -6.03
CA GLN A 11 -9.41 7.13 -5.43
C GLN A 11 -8.29 6.71 -6.38
N ALA A 12 -8.60 6.50 -7.66
CA ALA A 12 -7.58 6.02 -8.59
C ALA A 12 -6.40 6.98 -8.69
N ASP A 13 -6.68 8.28 -8.80
CA ASP A 13 -5.61 9.28 -8.88
C ASP A 13 -4.77 9.30 -7.61
N TYR A 14 -5.42 9.18 -6.47
CA TYR A 14 -4.72 9.15 -5.20
C TYR A 14 -3.83 7.91 -5.11
N ALA A 15 -4.37 6.75 -5.49
CA ALA A 15 -3.60 5.51 -5.46
C ALA A 15 -2.37 5.62 -6.35
N GLU A 16 -2.51 6.21 -7.53
CA GLU A 16 -1.37 6.41 -8.42
C GLU A 16 -0.32 7.32 -7.81
N SER A 17 -0.75 8.40 -7.14
CA SER A 17 0.20 9.32 -6.51
C SER A 17 0.95 8.63 -5.37
N ILE A 18 0.26 7.79 -4.60
CA ILE A 18 0.89 7.01 -3.54
C ILE A 18 1.96 6.09 -4.13
N ALA A 19 1.61 5.36 -5.18
CA ALA A 19 2.55 4.43 -5.80
C ALA A 19 3.76 5.16 -6.35
N LYS A 20 3.56 6.30 -7.01
CA LYS A 20 4.66 7.07 -7.56
C LYS A 20 5.57 7.59 -6.46
N ALA A 21 4.99 8.07 -5.36
CA ALA A 21 5.79 8.58 -4.25
C ALA A 21 6.69 7.49 -3.68
N LEU A 22 6.15 6.29 -3.52
CA LEU A 22 6.93 5.17 -2.99
C LEU A 22 7.97 4.68 -3.99
N GLN A 23 7.63 4.66 -5.27
CA GLN A 23 8.58 4.25 -6.31
C GLN A 23 9.77 5.20 -6.38
N LYS A 24 9.55 6.49 -6.14
CA LYS A 24 10.64 7.46 -6.11
C LYS A 24 11.63 7.17 -4.99
N GLN A 25 11.19 6.48 -3.97
CA GLN A 25 12.06 6.10 -2.85
C GLN A 25 12.75 4.77 -3.09
N GLY A 26 12.59 4.20 -4.27
CA GLY A 26 13.24 2.94 -4.60
C GLY A 26 12.45 1.70 -4.21
N LEU A 27 11.20 1.88 -3.81
CA LEU A 27 10.35 0.76 -3.40
C LEU A 27 9.65 0.16 -4.62
N ARG A 28 9.46 -1.14 -4.58
CA ARG A 28 8.72 -1.84 -5.62
C ARG A 28 7.25 -1.82 -5.26
N VAL A 29 6.49 -1.01 -5.97
CA VAL A 29 5.08 -0.83 -5.68
C VAL A 29 4.30 -1.00 -6.96
N SER A 30 3.24 -1.78 -6.90
CA SER A 30 2.32 -1.98 -8.01
C SER A 30 0.98 -1.36 -7.69
N LEU A 31 0.16 -1.19 -8.70
CA LEU A 31 -1.19 -0.66 -8.55
C LEU A 31 -2.19 -1.69 -9.00
N ASP A 32 -3.30 -1.79 -8.29
CA ASP A 32 -4.43 -2.58 -8.74
C ASP A 32 -5.65 -1.69 -8.73
N LEU A 33 -5.94 -1.11 -9.88
CA LEU A 33 -7.06 -0.19 -10.05
C LEU A 33 -8.26 -0.85 -10.70
N ARG A 34 -8.29 -2.18 -10.76
CA ARG A 34 -9.37 -2.90 -11.40
C ARG A 34 -10.71 -2.58 -10.73
N ASN A 35 -11.76 -2.62 -11.52
CA ASN A 35 -13.09 -2.38 -10.99
C ASN A 35 -13.62 -3.67 -10.35
N GLU A 36 -13.01 -4.02 -9.22
CA GLU A 36 -13.37 -5.21 -8.46
C GLU A 36 -13.60 -4.82 -7.01
N LYS A 37 -14.30 -5.69 -6.28
CA LYS A 37 -14.52 -5.44 -4.87
C LYS A 37 -13.20 -5.46 -4.13
N ILE A 38 -13.06 -4.54 -3.16
CA ILE A 38 -11.82 -4.44 -2.41
C ILE A 38 -11.49 -5.75 -1.69
N THR A 39 -12.49 -6.45 -1.18
CA THR A 39 -12.25 -7.72 -0.49
C THR A 39 -11.66 -8.76 -1.44
N TYR A 40 -12.12 -8.76 -2.68
CA TYR A 40 -11.58 -9.66 -3.69
C TYR A 40 -10.13 -9.33 -4.00
N LYS A 41 -9.82 -8.05 -4.17
CA LYS A 41 -8.46 -7.64 -4.46
C LYS A 41 -7.52 -8.01 -3.32
N ILE A 42 -7.93 -7.76 -2.09
CA ILE A 42 -7.12 -8.10 -0.92
C ILE A 42 -6.84 -9.59 -0.89
N ARG A 43 -7.87 -10.40 -1.13
CA ARG A 43 -7.73 -11.84 -1.10
C ARG A 43 -6.78 -12.34 -2.18
N GLU A 44 -6.94 -11.81 -3.38
CA GLU A 44 -6.11 -12.23 -4.50
C GLU A 44 -4.64 -11.95 -4.24
N HIS A 45 -4.33 -10.74 -3.77
CA HIS A 45 -2.94 -10.38 -3.51
C HIS A 45 -2.39 -11.10 -2.29
N SER A 46 -3.24 -11.40 -1.31
CA SER A 46 -2.82 -12.20 -0.16
C SER A 46 -2.39 -13.60 -0.57
N LEU A 47 -3.09 -14.18 -1.55
CA LEU A 47 -2.73 -15.50 -2.07
C LEU A 47 -1.40 -15.46 -2.80
N GLN A 48 -1.02 -14.31 -3.34
CA GLN A 48 0.26 -14.13 -4.00
C GLN A 48 1.38 -13.80 -3.03
N LYS A 49 1.06 -13.77 -1.75
CA LYS A 49 2.03 -13.50 -0.67
C LYS A 49 2.69 -12.15 -0.79
N VAL A 50 1.92 -11.15 -1.20
CA VAL A 50 2.41 -9.77 -1.23
C VAL A 50 2.65 -9.31 0.20
N PRO A 51 3.83 -8.76 0.51
CA PRO A 51 4.14 -8.37 1.89
C PRO A 51 3.24 -7.30 2.46
N TYR A 52 2.87 -6.31 1.65
CA TYR A 52 2.04 -5.20 2.11
C TYR A 52 0.98 -4.84 1.10
N LEU A 53 -0.21 -4.59 1.59
CA LEU A 53 -1.32 -4.08 0.79
C LEU A 53 -1.71 -2.73 1.34
N LEU A 54 -1.75 -1.72 0.47
CA LEU A 54 -2.09 -0.36 0.86
C LEU A 54 -3.46 -0.04 0.28
N VAL A 55 -4.45 0.00 1.14
CA VAL A 55 -5.83 0.26 0.71
C VAL A 55 -6.11 1.74 0.85
N VAL A 56 -6.60 2.35 -0.21
CA VAL A 56 -6.93 3.78 -0.19
C VAL A 56 -8.40 3.94 -0.54
N GLY A 57 -9.15 4.50 0.38
CA GLY A 57 -10.54 4.84 0.19
C GLY A 57 -10.73 6.33 0.41
N ASP A 58 -11.97 6.77 0.53
CA ASP A 58 -12.26 8.20 0.71
C ASP A 58 -11.66 8.73 1.99
N LYS A 59 -11.69 7.96 3.07
CA LYS A 59 -11.12 8.41 4.34
C LYS A 59 -9.62 8.59 4.24
N GLU A 60 -8.95 7.63 3.64
CA GLU A 60 -7.50 7.68 3.48
C GLU A 60 -7.10 8.85 2.58
N ARG A 61 -7.87 9.05 1.52
CA ARG A 61 -7.61 10.15 0.61
C ARG A 61 -7.73 11.49 1.32
N ALA A 62 -8.79 11.65 2.10
CA ALA A 62 -9.02 12.91 2.82
C ALA A 62 -7.93 13.16 3.86
N ALA A 63 -7.40 12.11 4.46
CA ALA A 63 -6.39 12.24 5.51
C ALA A 63 -4.97 12.20 4.98
N GLY A 64 -4.77 11.94 3.71
CA GLY A 64 -3.43 11.78 3.15
C GLY A 64 -2.74 10.53 3.68
N ALA A 65 -3.50 9.47 3.89
CA ALA A 65 -3.02 8.26 4.58
C ALA A 65 -3.29 7.01 3.75
N VAL A 66 -2.85 5.88 4.27
CA VAL A 66 -3.10 4.57 3.66
C VAL A 66 -3.47 3.59 4.75
N ALA A 67 -4.36 2.66 4.44
CA ALA A 67 -4.67 1.57 5.35
C ALA A 67 -3.76 0.41 4.99
N VAL A 68 -2.93 -0.02 5.92
CA VAL A 68 -1.87 -0.98 5.64
C VAL A 68 -2.26 -2.36 6.15
N ARG A 69 -2.11 -3.35 5.29
CA ARG A 69 -2.25 -4.76 5.67
C ARG A 69 -0.95 -5.47 5.36
N ALA A 70 -0.46 -6.22 6.32
CA ALA A 70 0.76 -6.98 6.15
C ALA A 70 0.43 -8.42 5.77
N ARG A 71 1.46 -9.17 5.44
CA ARG A 71 1.33 -10.58 5.12
C ARG A 71 0.63 -11.32 6.26
N GLY A 72 -0.15 -12.33 5.90
CA GLY A 72 -0.89 -13.07 6.90
C GLY A 72 -2.17 -12.38 7.32
N ASN A 73 -2.63 -11.46 6.50
CA ASN A 73 -3.88 -10.74 6.75
C ASN A 73 -3.83 -9.92 8.03
N GLN A 74 -2.66 -9.45 8.40
CA GLN A 74 -2.47 -8.64 9.59
C GLN A 74 -2.80 -7.18 9.28
N ASP A 75 -3.78 -6.64 9.98
CA ASP A 75 -4.20 -5.27 9.79
C ASP A 75 -3.35 -4.35 10.65
N LEU A 76 -2.53 -3.54 10.02
CA LEU A 76 -1.66 -2.60 10.73
C LEU A 76 -2.31 -1.24 10.95
N GLY A 77 -3.55 -1.08 10.46
CA GLY A 77 -4.29 0.16 10.66
C GLY A 77 -3.96 1.21 9.63
N VAL A 78 -4.50 2.41 9.86
CA VAL A 78 -4.31 3.54 8.95
C VAL A 78 -3.12 4.36 9.44
N MET A 79 -2.24 4.72 8.53
CA MET A 79 -1.10 5.55 8.88
C MET A 79 -0.80 6.50 7.73
N ALA A 80 -0.12 7.60 8.03
CA ALA A 80 0.29 8.55 6.99
C ALA A 80 1.24 7.85 6.03
N LEU A 81 1.22 8.28 4.78
CA LEU A 81 2.11 7.71 3.78
C LEU A 81 3.56 7.80 4.22
N GLU A 82 3.93 8.91 4.82
CA GLU A 82 5.29 9.11 5.29
C GLU A 82 5.66 8.10 6.37
N ALA A 83 4.73 7.81 7.28
CA ALA A 83 4.98 6.83 8.33
C ALA A 83 5.16 5.43 7.73
N PHE A 84 4.35 5.06 6.75
CA PHE A 84 4.51 3.78 6.09
C PHE A 84 5.82 3.72 5.34
N SER A 85 6.18 4.80 4.66
CA SER A 85 7.41 4.89 3.92
C SER A 85 8.62 4.65 4.83
N GLN A 86 8.62 5.26 6.00
CA GLN A 86 9.69 5.07 6.97
C GLN A 86 9.72 3.65 7.51
N LYS A 87 8.55 3.07 7.75
CA LYS A 87 8.46 1.72 8.26
C LYS A 87 9.03 0.71 7.26
N ILE A 88 8.65 0.83 6.01
CA ILE A 88 9.09 -0.12 5.01
C ILE A 88 10.56 0.08 4.67
N ALA A 89 11.03 1.31 4.71
CA ALA A 89 12.45 1.59 4.48
C ALA A 89 13.30 0.95 5.58
N ALA A 90 12.83 0.98 6.82
CA ALA A 90 13.56 0.36 7.92
C ALA A 90 13.62 -1.15 7.76
N GLU A 91 12.55 -1.77 7.23
CA GLU A 91 12.53 -3.21 7.04
C GLU A 91 13.36 -3.65 5.85
N LEU A 92 13.42 -2.82 4.82
CA LEU A 92 14.15 -3.14 3.62
C LEU A 92 15.60 -2.71 3.70
N ALA A 93 15.90 -1.80 4.60
CA ALA A 93 17.24 -1.32 4.75
C ALA A 93 18.07 -2.51 5.13
N PRO A 94 18.98 -2.88 4.34
CA PRO A 94 19.76 -3.99 4.67
C PRO A 94 20.51 -3.62 5.83
N VAL A 95 20.74 -4.50 6.54
CA VAL A 95 21.53 -4.28 7.55
C VAL A 95 22.81 -3.91 7.06
N ARG A 96 23.02 -2.82 6.73
CA ARG A 96 24.13 -2.42 6.23
C ARG A 96 25.01 -2.40 7.14
N SER A 97 25.12 -2.73 7.83
CA SER A 97 26.00 -2.68 8.58
C SER A 97 27.01 -2.11 8.45
N GLU A 98 27.06 -1.72 8.25
CA GLU A 98 27.93 -1.32 8.11
C GLU A 98 28.24 -1.00 8.53
#